data_f36ddaf697006b7deb93c47942555075
#
_entry.id   f36ddaf697006b7deb93c47942555075
#
_cell.length_a   1.000
_cell.length_b   1.000
_cell.length_c   1.000
_cell.angle_alpha   90.00
_cell.angle_beta   90.00
_cell.angle_gamma   90.00
#
_symmetry.space_group_name_H-M   'P 1'
#
loop_
_entity.id
_entity.type
_entity.pdbx_description
1 polymer ?
#
loop_
_entity_poly.entity_id
_entity_poly.type
_entity_poly.pdbx_seq_one_letter_code
_entity_poly.pdbx_strand_id
1 'polypeptide(L)'
;MMNPRLDLLHPYAFEKLRKLLAGVTPAAGLKPVSLQIGEPQHPAPQLVKDALTGAMGALAKYPLTKGLPELREALAAWLARRYAIPAPDVESEILPVAGSREALFAIAQTVLDPAEGDALVICPNPFYQIYEGATLLGGARPYYLNLTQANGFRCDWQSVPEDVWKRTRLVFTCSPNNPTGRVMTLEEWKPLFELADRHGFVIVSDECYSEVYFDESSPPLGALAAAHRLGRKDYARLVVMGSLSKRSNVPGLRSGFAAGDRKVIERFALYRTYHGAAVSNTVQLGSAAAWKDEAHVVENRRLYREKFAAFYERVNPVLPLARPEAAFYYWIAVPGGDDLAFTRDLYAAANVMVLPGSYLSRDAHGSNPGRGFVRIALVSTVEDTLEAAARIAEFAACKTSSRSSIA
;
A
#
# COMPACT_ATOMS: atom_id res chain seq x y z
N MET A 1 -26.18 7.13 22.09
CA MET A 1 -25.02 7.88 21.57
C MET A 1 -24.21 6.99 20.66
N MET A 2 -23.75 7.51 19.52
CA MET A 2 -22.83 6.80 18.61
C MET A 2 -21.41 6.82 19.19
N ASN A 3 -20.51 5.97 18.63
CA ASN A 3 -19.10 5.96 19.04
C ASN A 3 -18.45 7.32 18.68
N PRO A 4 -18.01 8.13 19.66
CA PRO A 4 -17.47 9.47 19.41
C PRO A 4 -16.12 9.44 18.68
N ARG A 5 -15.43 8.29 18.62
CA ARG A 5 -14.18 8.14 17.88
C ARG A 5 -14.37 8.23 16.35
N LEU A 6 -15.59 8.04 15.86
CA LEU A 6 -15.92 8.25 14.44
C LEU A 6 -15.72 9.70 14.00
N ASP A 7 -15.92 10.65 14.92
CA ASP A 7 -15.75 12.09 14.66
C ASP A 7 -14.26 12.48 14.52
N LEU A 8 -13.34 11.60 14.93
CA LEU A 8 -11.90 11.77 14.75
C LEU A 8 -11.41 11.42 13.34
N LEU A 9 -12.25 10.72 12.56
CA LEU A 9 -11.86 10.27 11.21
C LEU A 9 -11.85 11.44 10.22
N HIS A 10 -10.76 11.54 9.47
CA HIS A 10 -10.65 12.51 8.39
C HIS A 10 -11.40 12.05 7.13
N PRO A 11 -11.98 12.98 6.33
CA PRO A 11 -12.54 12.65 5.03
C PRO A 11 -11.52 11.92 4.15
N TYR A 12 -11.98 10.92 3.40
CA TYR A 12 -11.10 10.12 2.55
C TYR A 12 -10.49 10.96 1.43
N ALA A 13 -9.24 10.68 1.04
CA ALA A 13 -8.51 11.47 0.04
C ALA A 13 -9.29 11.66 -1.28
N PHE A 14 -10.00 10.62 -1.73
CA PHE A 14 -10.82 10.70 -2.95
C PHE A 14 -12.07 11.57 -2.79
N GLU A 15 -12.63 11.66 -1.58
CA GLU A 15 -13.71 12.59 -1.30
C GLU A 15 -13.23 14.05 -1.33
N LYS A 16 -12.07 14.31 -0.75
CA LYS A 16 -11.41 15.63 -0.84
C LYS A 16 -11.13 16.00 -2.30
N LEU A 17 -10.62 15.05 -3.10
CA LEU A 17 -10.36 15.26 -4.53
C LEU A 17 -11.67 15.59 -5.28
N ARG A 18 -12.75 14.85 -5.04
CA ARG A 18 -14.04 15.13 -5.65
C ARG A 18 -14.53 16.55 -5.32
N LYS A 19 -14.35 17.02 -4.08
CA LYS A 19 -14.68 18.38 -3.65
C LYS A 19 -13.79 19.43 -4.34
N LEU A 20 -12.48 19.15 -4.48
CA LEU A 20 -11.53 20.04 -5.16
C LEU A 20 -11.88 20.26 -6.64
N LEU A 21 -12.36 19.19 -7.30
CA LEU A 21 -12.71 19.23 -8.73
C LEU A 21 -14.18 19.60 -8.98
N ALA A 22 -14.98 19.80 -7.93
CA ALA A 22 -16.37 20.19 -8.08
C ALA A 22 -16.48 21.55 -8.79
N GLY A 23 -17.30 21.62 -9.86
CA GLY A 23 -17.49 22.82 -10.69
C GLY A 23 -16.38 23.09 -11.71
N VAL A 24 -15.34 22.24 -11.77
CA VAL A 24 -14.31 22.36 -12.82
C VAL A 24 -14.78 21.59 -14.05
N THR A 25 -14.88 22.28 -15.18
CA THR A 25 -15.20 21.66 -16.48
C THR A 25 -13.91 21.40 -17.23
N PRO A 26 -13.56 20.17 -17.56
CA PRO A 26 -12.36 19.87 -18.34
C PRO A 26 -12.52 20.31 -19.80
N ALA A 27 -11.40 20.51 -20.48
CA ALA A 27 -11.35 20.88 -21.90
C ALA A 27 -12.19 19.92 -22.75
N ALA A 28 -13.00 20.47 -23.64
CA ALA A 28 -13.93 19.72 -24.48
C ALA A 28 -13.18 18.77 -25.44
N GLY A 29 -13.79 17.62 -25.72
CA GLY A 29 -13.25 16.65 -26.67
C GLY A 29 -12.17 15.71 -26.11
N LEU A 30 -11.68 15.93 -24.90
CA LEU A 30 -10.71 15.04 -24.24
C LEU A 30 -11.38 13.94 -23.44
N LYS A 31 -11.06 12.69 -23.72
CA LYS A 31 -11.49 11.54 -22.92
C LYS A 31 -10.88 11.63 -21.52
N PRO A 32 -11.64 11.37 -20.42
CA PRO A 32 -11.09 11.40 -19.07
C PRO A 32 -10.08 10.27 -18.85
N VAL A 33 -8.92 10.59 -18.24
CA VAL A 33 -7.94 9.60 -17.79
C VAL A 33 -7.78 9.66 -16.29
N SER A 34 -7.97 8.51 -15.63
CA SER A 34 -8.01 8.36 -14.18
C SER A 34 -6.69 7.79 -13.67
N LEU A 35 -5.80 8.63 -13.15
CA LEU A 35 -4.50 8.24 -12.58
C LEU A 35 -4.43 8.47 -11.05
N GLN A 36 -5.53 8.85 -10.41
CA GLN A 36 -5.60 9.10 -8.96
C GLN A 36 -5.82 7.81 -8.15
N ILE A 37 -6.50 6.81 -8.72
CA ILE A 37 -6.88 5.57 -8.03
C ILE A 37 -5.87 4.46 -8.34
N GLY A 38 -5.30 3.85 -7.31
CA GLY A 38 -4.41 2.69 -7.44
C GLY A 38 -5.18 1.36 -7.59
N GLU A 39 -6.06 1.26 -8.57
CA GLU A 39 -6.80 0.06 -8.91
C GLU A 39 -6.30 -0.49 -10.25
N PRO A 40 -5.64 -1.68 -10.27
CA PRO A 40 -5.16 -2.29 -11.50
C PRO A 40 -6.28 -2.50 -12.53
N GLN A 41 -6.01 -2.11 -13.77
CA GLN A 41 -6.95 -2.28 -14.88
C GLN A 41 -6.51 -3.37 -15.88
N HIS A 42 -5.42 -4.09 -15.60
CA HIS A 42 -5.07 -5.28 -16.36
C HIS A 42 -6.13 -6.37 -16.10
N PRO A 43 -6.42 -7.23 -17.10
CA PRO A 43 -7.43 -8.27 -16.94
C PRO A 43 -7.05 -9.26 -15.83
N ALA A 44 -8.07 -9.73 -15.09
CA ALA A 44 -7.89 -10.82 -14.15
C ALA A 44 -7.42 -12.10 -14.87
N PRO A 45 -6.43 -12.83 -14.33
CA PRO A 45 -5.88 -14.03 -14.97
C PRO A 45 -6.94 -15.09 -15.20
N GLN A 46 -6.90 -15.75 -16.39
CA GLN A 46 -7.91 -16.75 -16.74
C GLN A 46 -7.89 -17.94 -15.76
N LEU A 47 -6.70 -18.38 -15.34
CA LEU A 47 -6.56 -19.47 -14.36
C LEU A 47 -7.32 -19.21 -13.04
N VAL A 48 -7.40 -17.94 -12.61
CA VAL A 48 -8.16 -17.57 -11.38
C VAL A 48 -9.66 -17.68 -11.64
N LYS A 49 -10.14 -17.21 -12.80
CA LYS A 49 -11.56 -17.31 -13.19
C LYS A 49 -11.99 -18.77 -13.29
N ASP A 50 -11.17 -19.62 -13.91
CA ASP A 50 -11.45 -21.05 -14.06
C ASP A 50 -11.49 -21.75 -12.71
N ALA A 51 -10.53 -21.47 -11.84
CA ALA A 51 -10.51 -22.02 -10.48
C ALA A 51 -11.74 -21.60 -9.65
N LEU A 52 -12.16 -20.33 -9.74
CA LEU A 52 -13.38 -19.85 -9.10
C LEU A 52 -14.62 -20.57 -9.63
N THR A 53 -14.74 -20.67 -10.97
CA THR A 53 -15.89 -21.34 -11.59
C THR A 53 -15.96 -22.82 -11.21
N GLY A 54 -14.81 -23.52 -11.21
CA GLY A 54 -14.72 -24.92 -10.79
C GLY A 54 -15.02 -25.14 -9.29
N ALA A 55 -14.86 -24.10 -8.47
CA ALA A 55 -15.05 -24.16 -7.04
C ALA A 55 -16.44 -23.66 -6.56
N MET A 56 -17.40 -23.39 -7.46
CA MET A 56 -18.71 -22.85 -7.08
C MET A 56 -19.48 -23.75 -6.09
N GLY A 57 -19.30 -25.06 -6.13
CA GLY A 57 -19.89 -25.98 -5.16
C GLY A 57 -19.45 -25.77 -3.71
N ALA A 58 -18.29 -25.11 -3.49
CA ALA A 58 -17.79 -24.81 -2.15
C ALA A 58 -18.59 -23.73 -1.41
N LEU A 59 -19.49 -23.01 -2.11
CA LEU A 59 -20.42 -22.03 -1.50
C LEU A 59 -21.38 -22.67 -0.48
N ALA A 60 -21.62 -23.98 -0.55
CA ALA A 60 -22.54 -24.68 0.34
C ALA A 60 -22.03 -24.82 1.78
N LYS A 61 -20.79 -24.45 2.09
CA LYS A 61 -20.16 -24.61 3.41
C LYS A 61 -19.62 -23.28 3.95
N TYR A 62 -19.83 -23.06 5.24
CA TYR A 62 -19.19 -21.94 5.93
C TYR A 62 -17.66 -22.06 5.87
N PRO A 63 -16.95 -20.98 5.58
CA PRO A 63 -15.50 -20.96 5.66
C PRO A 63 -15.04 -20.91 7.13
N LEU A 64 -13.94 -21.59 7.43
CA LEU A 64 -13.25 -21.45 8.70
C LEU A 64 -12.42 -20.16 8.73
N THR A 65 -12.28 -19.56 9.91
CA THR A 65 -11.43 -18.35 10.08
C THR A 65 -9.98 -18.60 9.67
N LYS A 66 -9.43 -19.77 9.99
CA LYS A 66 -8.08 -20.17 9.59
C LYS A 66 -7.92 -20.38 8.07
N GLY A 67 -9.02 -20.51 7.35
CA GLY A 67 -9.00 -20.81 5.92
C GLY A 67 -8.67 -22.25 5.58
N LEU A 68 -8.75 -22.57 4.29
CA LEU A 68 -8.48 -23.91 3.76
C LEU A 68 -6.97 -24.23 3.84
N PRO A 69 -6.60 -25.49 4.14
CA PRO A 69 -5.20 -25.94 4.09
C PRO A 69 -4.54 -25.65 2.75
N GLU A 70 -5.23 -25.88 1.63
CA GLU A 70 -4.73 -25.68 0.27
C GLU A 70 -4.27 -24.24 0.01
N LEU A 71 -4.95 -23.24 0.59
CA LEU A 71 -4.55 -21.85 0.49
C LEU A 71 -3.36 -21.55 1.39
N ARG A 72 -3.35 -22.03 2.62
CA ARG A 72 -2.25 -21.80 3.58
C ARG A 72 -0.95 -22.45 3.09
N GLU A 73 -1.03 -23.66 2.54
CA GLU A 73 0.11 -24.35 1.91
C GLU A 73 0.65 -23.60 0.68
N ALA A 74 -0.26 -23.10 -0.19
CA ALA A 74 0.14 -22.30 -1.34
C ALA A 74 0.86 -21.00 -0.92
N LEU A 75 0.37 -20.34 0.14
CA LEU A 75 0.99 -19.15 0.71
C LEU A 75 2.36 -19.46 1.34
N ALA A 76 2.47 -20.54 2.13
CA ALA A 76 3.75 -20.94 2.73
C ALA A 76 4.81 -21.22 1.68
N ALA A 77 4.44 -22.00 0.65
CA ALA A 77 5.33 -22.33 -0.46
C ALA A 77 5.73 -21.08 -1.27
N TRP A 78 4.80 -20.14 -1.48
CA TRP A 78 5.10 -18.89 -2.16
C TRP A 78 6.06 -18.02 -1.34
N LEU A 79 5.80 -17.81 -0.05
CA LEU A 79 6.68 -17.04 0.85
C LEU A 79 8.09 -17.62 0.89
N ALA A 80 8.20 -18.94 1.01
CA ALA A 80 9.50 -19.63 1.02
C ALA A 80 10.29 -19.38 -0.27
N ARG A 81 9.65 -19.55 -1.44
CA ARG A 81 10.30 -19.29 -2.74
C ARG A 81 10.65 -17.83 -2.92
N ARG A 82 9.68 -16.95 -2.67
CA ARG A 82 9.80 -15.53 -2.97
C ARG A 82 10.87 -14.84 -2.14
N TYR A 83 11.00 -15.23 -0.88
CA TYR A 83 11.89 -14.58 0.08
C TYR A 83 13.13 -15.40 0.46
N ALA A 84 13.26 -16.60 -0.09
CA ALA A 84 14.35 -17.55 0.24
C ALA A 84 14.46 -17.77 1.77
N ILE A 85 13.33 -18.04 2.42
CA ILE A 85 13.20 -18.32 3.85
C ILE A 85 12.65 -19.73 4.07
N PRO A 86 12.80 -20.34 5.25
CA PRO A 86 12.04 -21.52 5.61
C PRO A 86 10.54 -21.27 5.44
N ALA A 87 9.80 -22.27 4.98
CA ALA A 87 8.35 -22.14 4.84
C ALA A 87 7.73 -21.86 6.22
N PRO A 88 6.94 -20.76 6.34
CA PRO A 88 6.22 -20.49 7.59
C PRO A 88 5.26 -21.64 7.94
N ASP A 89 5.06 -21.87 9.21
CA ASP A 89 4.15 -22.91 9.69
C ASP A 89 2.70 -22.58 9.31
N VAL A 90 2.08 -23.47 8.53
CA VAL A 90 0.74 -23.28 7.98
C VAL A 90 -0.37 -23.26 9.05
N GLU A 91 -0.11 -23.79 10.26
CA GLU A 91 -1.09 -23.83 11.33
C GLU A 91 -1.01 -22.63 12.28
N SER A 92 0.16 -21.99 12.40
CA SER A 92 0.40 -20.98 13.42
C SER A 92 0.98 -19.64 12.91
N GLU A 93 1.58 -19.61 11.70
CA GLU A 93 2.29 -18.43 11.21
C GLU A 93 1.65 -17.80 9.97
N ILE A 94 0.55 -18.36 9.45
CA ILE A 94 -0.18 -17.88 8.27
C ILE A 94 -1.67 -17.82 8.53
N LEU A 95 -2.31 -16.72 8.12
CA LEU A 95 -3.75 -16.53 8.19
C LEU A 95 -4.27 -15.88 6.90
N PRO A 96 -5.13 -16.55 6.11
CA PRO A 96 -5.86 -15.92 5.02
C PRO A 96 -6.77 -14.79 5.50
N VAL A 97 -6.81 -13.69 4.73
CA VAL A 97 -7.59 -12.50 5.09
C VAL A 97 -8.42 -11.99 3.91
N ALA A 98 -9.49 -11.24 4.19
CA ALA A 98 -10.39 -10.66 3.17
C ALA A 98 -9.78 -9.42 2.49
N GLY A 99 -8.52 -9.55 2.04
CA GLY A 99 -7.68 -8.49 1.52
C GLY A 99 -6.99 -7.70 2.63
N SER A 100 -5.85 -7.08 2.29
CA SER A 100 -5.00 -6.39 3.27
C SER A 100 -5.68 -5.20 3.94
N ARG A 101 -6.60 -4.48 3.26
CA ARG A 101 -7.31 -3.33 3.87
C ARG A 101 -8.05 -3.73 5.14
N GLU A 102 -8.83 -4.81 5.07
CA GLU A 102 -9.56 -5.33 6.22
C GLU A 102 -8.59 -5.80 7.30
N ALA A 103 -7.55 -6.54 6.91
CA ALA A 103 -6.56 -7.09 7.84
C ALA A 103 -5.76 -6.00 8.57
N LEU A 104 -5.33 -4.95 7.86
CA LEU A 104 -4.62 -3.80 8.44
C LEU A 104 -5.48 -3.04 9.47
N PHE A 105 -6.78 -2.95 9.22
CA PHE A 105 -7.71 -2.38 10.19
C PHE A 105 -7.89 -3.31 11.40
N ALA A 106 -8.15 -4.57 11.16
CA ALA A 106 -8.49 -5.55 12.19
C ALA A 106 -7.30 -5.90 13.10
N ILE A 107 -6.05 -5.92 12.57
CA ILE A 107 -4.87 -6.19 13.39
C ILE A 107 -4.62 -5.07 14.42
N ALA A 108 -4.90 -3.83 14.10
CA ALA A 108 -4.82 -2.74 15.07
C ALA A 108 -5.79 -2.95 16.24
N GLN A 109 -7.02 -3.42 15.95
CA GLN A 109 -8.00 -3.74 16.98
C GLN A 109 -7.60 -4.96 17.83
N THR A 110 -6.70 -5.80 17.32
CA THR A 110 -6.16 -6.95 18.06
C THR A 110 -5.03 -6.56 18.99
N VAL A 111 -4.21 -5.57 18.58
CA VAL A 111 -3.00 -5.16 19.30
C VAL A 111 -3.27 -4.06 20.34
N LEU A 112 -4.20 -3.15 20.02
CA LEU A 112 -4.46 -1.97 20.84
C LEU A 112 -5.48 -2.27 21.93
N ASP A 113 -5.18 -1.82 23.16
CA ASP A 113 -6.13 -1.78 24.27
C ASP A 113 -6.73 -0.36 24.36
N PRO A 114 -8.05 -0.19 24.10
CA PRO A 114 -8.68 1.14 24.21
C PRO A 114 -8.68 1.73 25.62
N ALA A 115 -8.44 0.91 26.65
CA ALA A 115 -8.33 1.37 28.05
C ALA A 115 -6.97 2.03 28.33
N GLU A 116 -5.97 1.79 27.48
CA GLU A 116 -4.66 2.40 27.58
C GLU A 116 -4.66 3.80 26.93
N GLY A 117 -5.08 4.82 27.67
CA GLY A 117 -5.46 6.14 27.16
C GLY A 117 -4.37 6.96 26.46
N ASP A 118 -3.08 6.56 26.53
CA ASP A 118 -1.94 7.27 25.94
C ASP A 118 -1.15 6.45 24.92
N ALA A 119 -1.66 5.28 24.52
CA ALA A 119 -1.07 4.42 23.51
C ALA A 119 -0.84 5.16 22.18
N LEU A 120 0.30 4.91 21.55
CA LEU A 120 0.69 5.48 20.27
C LEU A 120 0.85 4.40 19.20
N VAL A 121 0.54 4.79 17.96
CA VAL A 121 0.85 4.00 16.76
C VAL A 121 1.68 4.85 15.83
N ILE A 122 2.86 4.36 15.44
CA ILE A 122 3.69 5.06 14.47
C ILE A 122 3.17 4.73 13.07
N CYS A 123 2.85 5.79 12.31
CA CYS A 123 2.43 5.72 10.91
C CYS A 123 3.45 6.47 10.03
N PRO A 124 3.95 5.89 8.94
CA PRO A 124 4.72 6.64 7.95
C PRO A 124 3.85 7.77 7.40
N ASN A 125 4.43 8.91 7.05
CA ASN A 125 3.71 10.07 6.52
C ASN A 125 4.47 10.65 5.32
N PRO A 126 3.96 10.57 4.09
CA PRO A 126 2.61 10.16 3.67
C PRO A 126 2.32 8.66 3.85
N PHE A 127 1.02 8.30 3.86
CA PHE A 127 0.57 6.96 4.22
C PHE A 127 -0.74 6.52 3.57
N TYR A 128 -1.06 5.24 3.75
CA TYR A 128 -2.37 4.71 3.46
C TYR A 128 -3.32 4.99 4.62
N GLN A 129 -4.39 5.74 4.37
CA GLN A 129 -5.29 6.31 5.38
C GLN A 129 -5.91 5.28 6.36
N ILE A 130 -5.88 4.00 6.02
CA ILE A 130 -6.36 2.92 6.88
C ILE A 130 -5.55 2.82 8.17
N TYR A 131 -4.24 3.10 8.16
CA TYR A 131 -3.41 3.04 9.37
C TYR A 131 -3.89 4.04 10.43
N GLU A 132 -4.19 5.27 10.02
CA GLU A 132 -4.74 6.31 10.89
C GLU A 132 -6.13 5.92 11.42
N GLY A 133 -7.05 5.51 10.53
CA GLY A 133 -8.40 5.12 10.93
C GLY A 133 -8.42 3.93 11.87
N ALA A 134 -7.59 2.92 11.64
CA ALA A 134 -7.44 1.75 12.51
C ALA A 134 -6.90 2.15 13.90
N THR A 135 -5.93 3.06 13.95
CA THR A 135 -5.35 3.62 15.17
C THR A 135 -6.40 4.35 16.00
N LEU A 136 -7.09 5.31 15.39
CA LEU A 136 -8.07 6.15 16.07
C LEU A 136 -9.24 5.34 16.63
N LEU A 137 -9.78 4.41 15.83
CA LEU A 137 -10.87 3.56 16.26
C LEU A 137 -10.43 2.48 17.25
N GLY A 138 -9.16 2.07 17.23
CA GLY A 138 -8.53 1.20 18.22
C GLY A 138 -8.23 1.88 19.57
N GLY A 139 -8.47 3.19 19.67
CA GLY A 139 -8.31 3.92 20.94
C GLY A 139 -6.94 4.56 21.16
N ALA A 140 -6.02 4.39 20.22
CA ALA A 140 -4.70 4.99 20.27
C ALA A 140 -4.63 6.31 19.48
N ARG A 141 -3.49 6.99 19.56
CA ARG A 141 -3.19 8.20 18.79
C ARG A 141 -2.10 7.92 17.76
N PRO A 142 -2.23 8.41 16.51
CA PRO A 142 -1.17 8.28 15.52
C PRO A 142 -0.02 9.23 15.85
N TYR A 143 1.21 8.71 15.78
CA TYR A 143 2.43 9.49 15.67
C TYR A 143 2.91 9.40 14.22
N TYR A 144 3.00 10.53 13.54
CA TYR A 144 3.36 10.56 12.13
C TYR A 144 4.87 10.68 11.96
N LEU A 145 5.49 9.68 11.33
CA LEU A 145 6.90 9.71 10.95
C LEU A 145 7.02 10.31 9.55
N ASN A 146 7.50 11.56 9.45
CA ASN A 146 7.61 12.25 8.17
C ASN A 146 8.69 11.64 7.27
N LEU A 147 8.25 11.14 6.11
CA LEU A 147 9.11 10.70 5.02
C LEU A 147 9.22 11.86 4.02
N THR A 148 10.38 12.50 3.96
CA THR A 148 10.60 13.73 3.19
C THR A 148 11.53 13.50 2.02
N GLN A 149 11.50 14.41 1.04
CA GLN A 149 12.47 14.40 -0.04
C GLN A 149 13.91 14.54 0.47
N ALA A 150 14.11 15.35 1.53
CA ALA A 150 15.43 15.59 2.11
C ALA A 150 16.08 14.34 2.68
N ASN A 151 15.28 13.38 3.21
CA ASN A 151 15.79 12.10 3.68
C ASN A 151 15.57 10.94 2.67
N GLY A 152 15.27 11.24 1.41
CA GLY A 152 14.99 10.26 0.37
C GLY A 152 13.76 9.40 0.65
N PHE A 153 12.78 9.95 1.36
CA PHE A 153 11.56 9.26 1.80
C PHE A 153 11.83 7.99 2.64
N ARG A 154 12.93 8.01 3.42
CA ARG A 154 13.33 6.92 4.33
C ARG A 154 12.66 7.04 5.69
N CYS A 155 12.50 5.90 6.35
CA CYS A 155 12.08 5.86 7.75
C CYS A 155 13.28 6.20 8.66
N ASP A 156 13.29 7.40 9.20
CA ASP A 156 14.29 7.82 10.19
C ASP A 156 13.80 7.49 11.61
N TRP A 157 14.06 6.25 12.05
CA TRP A 157 13.65 5.77 13.36
C TRP A 157 14.36 6.51 14.51
N GLN A 158 15.52 7.14 14.24
CA GLN A 158 16.27 7.88 15.26
C GLN A 158 15.65 9.24 15.56
N SER A 159 14.86 9.79 14.63
CA SER A 159 14.12 11.03 14.84
C SER A 159 12.94 10.89 15.82
N VAL A 160 12.53 9.67 16.14
CA VAL A 160 11.40 9.40 17.03
C VAL A 160 11.88 9.47 18.49
N PRO A 161 11.30 10.36 19.33
CA PRO A 161 11.69 10.53 20.72
C PRO A 161 11.48 9.26 21.57
N GLU A 162 12.33 9.06 22.57
CA GLU A 162 12.29 7.89 23.47
C GLU A 162 10.96 7.77 24.23
N ASP A 163 10.34 8.88 24.62
CA ASP A 163 9.03 8.86 25.28
C ASP A 163 7.89 8.43 24.35
N VAL A 164 8.04 8.64 23.03
CA VAL A 164 7.13 8.12 22.02
C VAL A 164 7.27 6.60 21.92
N TRP A 165 8.51 6.10 21.87
CA TRP A 165 8.76 4.64 21.82
C TRP A 165 8.16 3.91 23.02
N LYS A 166 8.28 4.45 24.22
CA LYS A 166 7.73 3.84 25.46
C LYS A 166 6.21 3.66 25.41
N ARG A 167 5.52 4.53 24.69
CA ARG A 167 4.06 4.49 24.51
C ARG A 167 3.61 3.80 23.24
N THR A 168 4.54 3.47 22.33
CA THR A 168 4.23 2.81 21.08
C THR A 168 3.78 1.38 21.30
N ARG A 169 2.66 0.99 20.70
CA ARG A 169 2.12 -0.39 20.73
C ARG A 169 2.15 -1.05 19.35
N LEU A 170 2.14 -0.24 18.30
CA LEU A 170 2.08 -0.70 16.93
C LEU A 170 2.88 0.25 16.03
N VAL A 171 3.63 -0.29 15.09
CA VAL A 171 4.26 0.45 14.00
C VAL A 171 3.78 -0.12 12.69
N PHE A 172 3.14 0.71 11.88
CA PHE A 172 2.88 0.38 10.47
C PHE A 172 4.08 0.74 9.60
N THR A 173 4.44 -0.16 8.71
CA THR A 173 5.36 0.10 7.61
C THR A 173 4.68 -0.22 6.29
N CYS A 174 5.14 0.37 5.19
CA CYS A 174 4.70 0.05 3.84
C CYS A 174 5.91 -0.10 2.93
N SER A 175 6.19 -1.32 2.49
CA SER A 175 7.35 -1.60 1.65
C SER A 175 7.01 -2.70 0.61
N PRO A 176 6.97 -2.33 -0.68
CA PRO A 176 7.16 -1.01 -1.29
C PRO A 176 6.13 0.02 -0.86
N ASN A 177 6.56 1.27 -0.70
CA ASN A 177 5.74 2.33 -0.11
C ASN A 177 4.68 2.88 -1.07
N ASN A 178 3.49 3.13 -0.56
CA ASN A 178 2.48 3.98 -1.17
C ASN A 178 2.46 5.32 -0.40
N PRO A 179 2.84 6.47 -1.02
CA PRO A 179 2.85 6.71 -2.46
C PRO A 179 4.23 6.71 -3.15
N THR A 180 5.33 6.60 -2.43
CA THR A 180 6.67 6.95 -2.94
C THR A 180 7.32 5.86 -3.81
N GLY A 181 6.85 4.62 -3.73
CA GLY A 181 7.46 3.47 -4.39
C GLY A 181 8.79 3.00 -3.78
N ARG A 182 9.17 3.54 -2.62
CA ARG A 182 10.41 3.22 -1.93
C ARG A 182 10.34 1.83 -1.28
N VAL A 183 11.46 1.11 -1.32
CA VAL A 183 11.65 -0.18 -0.63
C VAL A 183 12.53 0.01 0.61
N MET A 184 12.10 -0.53 1.75
CA MET A 184 12.92 -0.50 2.96
C MET A 184 14.12 -1.45 2.82
N THR A 185 15.30 -0.95 3.19
CA THR A 185 16.55 -1.71 3.15
C THR A 185 16.77 -2.51 4.45
N LEU A 186 17.75 -3.42 4.45
CA LEU A 186 18.10 -4.19 5.64
C LEU A 186 18.57 -3.29 6.79
N GLU A 187 19.26 -2.20 6.44
CA GLU A 187 19.74 -1.17 7.37
C GLU A 187 18.60 -0.39 8.02
N GLU A 188 17.45 -0.26 7.35
CA GLU A 188 16.25 0.37 7.91
C GLU A 188 15.45 -0.63 8.76
N TRP A 189 15.44 -1.91 8.41
CA TRP A 189 14.76 -2.95 9.18
C TRP A 189 15.45 -3.27 10.52
N LYS A 190 16.78 -3.33 10.52
CA LYS A 190 17.55 -3.72 11.71
C LYS A 190 17.21 -2.87 12.94
N PRO A 191 17.34 -1.53 12.92
CA PRO A 191 17.03 -0.70 14.09
C PRO A 191 15.55 -0.78 14.49
N LEU A 192 14.62 -0.96 13.54
CA LEU A 192 13.21 -1.12 13.86
C LEU A 192 12.95 -2.40 14.65
N PHE A 193 13.59 -3.52 14.28
CA PHE A 193 13.48 -4.75 15.04
C PHE A 193 14.09 -4.64 16.45
N GLU A 194 15.25 -3.98 16.58
CA GLU A 194 15.89 -3.72 17.88
C GLU A 194 14.99 -2.86 18.80
N LEU A 195 14.32 -1.85 18.23
CA LEU A 195 13.34 -1.03 18.93
C LEU A 195 12.11 -1.84 19.35
N ALA A 196 11.61 -2.72 18.49
CA ALA A 196 10.47 -3.58 18.81
C ALA A 196 10.82 -4.54 19.96
N ASP A 197 12.04 -5.08 20.01
CA ASP A 197 12.48 -5.94 21.10
C ASP A 197 12.62 -5.17 22.43
N ARG A 198 13.13 -3.93 22.36
CA ARG A 198 13.32 -3.07 23.52
C ARG A 198 12.02 -2.55 24.12
N HIS A 199 11.07 -2.11 23.28
CA HIS A 199 9.86 -1.43 23.70
C HIS A 199 8.60 -2.28 23.67
N GLY A 200 8.64 -3.44 23.03
CA GLY A 200 7.57 -4.43 23.07
C GLY A 200 6.42 -4.19 22.09
N PHE A 201 6.53 -3.29 21.12
CA PHE A 201 5.50 -3.04 20.11
C PHE A 201 5.47 -4.08 18.99
N VAL A 202 4.34 -4.18 18.30
CA VAL A 202 4.18 -5.02 17.10
C VAL A 202 4.51 -4.21 15.85
N ILE A 203 5.17 -4.82 14.87
CA ILE A 203 5.41 -4.26 13.54
C ILE A 203 4.43 -4.92 12.58
N VAL A 204 3.68 -4.11 11.83
CA VAL A 204 2.82 -4.57 10.73
C VAL A 204 3.33 -3.99 9.42
N SER A 205 3.86 -4.85 8.56
CA SER A 205 4.38 -4.49 7.24
C SER A 205 3.31 -4.71 6.17
N ASP A 206 2.86 -3.62 5.56
CA ASP A 206 1.99 -3.66 4.37
C ASP A 206 2.86 -3.89 3.13
N GLU A 207 2.82 -5.11 2.58
CA GLU A 207 3.60 -5.54 1.43
C GLU A 207 2.74 -5.76 0.17
N CYS A 208 1.63 -5.04 0.05
CA CYS A 208 0.71 -5.19 -1.08
C CYS A 208 1.35 -4.98 -2.45
N TYR A 209 2.47 -4.28 -2.51
CA TYR A 209 3.17 -3.94 -3.76
C TYR A 209 4.45 -4.75 -3.98
N SER A 210 4.72 -5.76 -3.15
CA SER A 210 5.95 -6.59 -3.23
C SER A 210 6.19 -7.25 -4.58
N GLU A 211 5.12 -7.47 -5.36
CA GLU A 211 5.19 -8.13 -6.66
C GLU A 211 5.07 -7.15 -7.85
N VAL A 212 5.07 -5.85 -7.60
CA VAL A 212 5.09 -4.82 -8.64
C VAL A 212 6.45 -4.11 -8.60
N TYR A 213 7.43 -4.65 -9.34
CA TYR A 213 8.80 -4.14 -9.41
C TYR A 213 9.36 -4.26 -10.83
N PHE A 214 10.52 -3.65 -11.10
CA PHE A 214 11.00 -3.43 -12.46
C PHE A 214 12.19 -4.29 -12.87
N ASP A 215 12.97 -4.79 -11.92
CA ASP A 215 14.15 -5.64 -12.16
C ASP A 215 13.93 -7.03 -11.57
N GLU A 216 13.77 -8.04 -12.43
CA GLU A 216 13.54 -9.43 -12.01
C GLU A 216 14.72 -10.01 -11.21
N SER A 217 15.93 -9.46 -11.38
CA SER A 217 17.13 -9.88 -10.64
C SER A 217 17.22 -9.26 -9.24
N SER A 218 16.44 -8.20 -8.97
CA SER A 218 16.47 -7.43 -7.72
C SER A 218 15.06 -7.21 -7.16
N PRO A 219 14.36 -8.28 -6.77
CA PRO A 219 13.03 -8.15 -6.18
C PRO A 219 13.07 -7.41 -4.82
N PRO A 220 12.03 -6.65 -4.47
CA PRO A 220 11.93 -5.94 -3.19
C PRO A 220 12.18 -6.85 -1.99
N LEU A 221 12.94 -6.35 -1.01
CA LEU A 221 13.15 -7.02 0.27
C LEU A 221 11.85 -6.98 1.09
N GLY A 222 11.32 -8.14 1.44
CA GLY A 222 10.20 -8.25 2.39
C GLY A 222 10.66 -8.31 3.84
N ALA A 223 9.80 -7.94 4.77
CA ALA A 223 10.12 -7.90 6.19
C ALA A 223 10.46 -9.28 6.78
N LEU A 224 9.79 -10.36 6.31
CA LEU A 224 10.14 -11.73 6.73
C LEU A 224 11.56 -12.11 6.27
N ALA A 225 11.94 -11.74 5.04
CA ALA A 225 13.30 -11.97 4.55
C ALA A 225 14.33 -11.14 5.33
N ALA A 226 14.01 -9.89 5.65
CA ALA A 226 14.86 -9.05 6.48
C ALA A 226 15.04 -9.64 7.88
N ALA A 227 13.96 -10.06 8.52
CA ALA A 227 14.00 -10.72 9.82
C ALA A 227 14.86 -12.00 9.78
N HIS A 228 14.65 -12.85 8.77
CA HIS A 228 15.42 -14.09 8.61
C HIS A 228 16.94 -13.81 8.42
N ARG A 229 17.30 -12.86 7.55
CA ARG A 229 18.70 -12.44 7.32
C ARG A 229 19.39 -11.90 8.58
N LEU A 230 18.59 -11.29 9.49
CA LEU A 230 19.06 -10.79 10.78
C LEU A 230 19.00 -11.84 11.90
N GLY A 231 18.72 -13.12 11.57
CA GLY A 231 18.70 -14.23 12.52
C GLY A 231 17.42 -14.35 13.36
N ARG A 232 16.36 -13.59 13.04
CA ARG A 232 15.04 -13.61 13.73
C ARG A 232 14.16 -14.72 13.13
N LYS A 233 14.37 -15.96 13.56
CA LYS A 233 13.73 -17.15 12.97
C LYS A 233 12.27 -17.34 13.37
N ASP A 234 11.84 -16.75 14.47
CA ASP A 234 10.48 -16.82 15.03
C ASP A 234 9.60 -15.62 14.64
N TYR A 235 10.14 -14.70 13.86
CA TYR A 235 9.48 -13.45 13.45
C TYR A 235 8.87 -12.64 14.61
N ALA A 236 9.47 -12.72 15.79
CA ALA A 236 8.92 -12.11 17.00
C ALA A 236 8.45 -10.67 16.76
N ARG A 237 7.18 -10.38 17.12
CA ARG A 237 6.50 -9.08 16.98
C ARG A 237 6.34 -8.57 15.55
N LEU A 238 6.56 -9.38 14.52
CA LEU A 238 6.41 -8.98 13.11
C LEU A 238 5.23 -9.70 12.47
N VAL A 239 4.37 -8.95 11.80
CA VAL A 239 3.35 -9.47 10.88
C VAL A 239 3.45 -8.77 9.55
N VAL A 240 3.53 -9.52 8.46
CA VAL A 240 3.44 -9.01 7.09
C VAL A 240 2.06 -9.23 6.52
N MET A 241 1.60 -8.31 5.68
CA MET A 241 0.31 -8.37 5.00
C MET A 241 0.51 -8.29 3.50
N GLY A 242 0.08 -9.34 2.78
CA GLY A 242 0.11 -9.38 1.33
C GLY A 242 -1.29 -9.50 0.73
N SER A 243 -1.41 -9.24 -0.57
CA SER A 243 -2.71 -9.27 -1.26
C SER A 243 -2.58 -9.66 -2.72
N LEU A 244 -3.56 -10.39 -3.23
CA LEU A 244 -3.71 -10.65 -4.67
C LEU A 244 -4.18 -9.42 -5.46
N SER A 245 -4.67 -8.37 -4.78
CA SER A 245 -5.23 -7.18 -5.44
C SER A 245 -4.26 -6.55 -6.45
N LYS A 246 -2.97 -6.47 -6.11
CA LYS A 246 -1.94 -5.83 -6.95
C LYS A 246 -1.06 -6.85 -7.67
N ARG A 247 -0.77 -7.97 -6.99
CA ARG A 247 0.01 -9.07 -7.55
C ARG A 247 -0.67 -9.70 -8.77
N SER A 248 -1.98 -9.91 -8.70
CA SER A 248 -2.73 -10.73 -9.66
C SER A 248 -3.89 -9.99 -10.33
N ASN A 249 -3.99 -8.67 -10.19
CA ASN A 249 -5.05 -7.84 -10.78
C ASN A 249 -6.48 -8.31 -10.44
N VAL A 250 -6.69 -8.79 -9.22
CA VAL A 250 -8.00 -9.27 -8.74
C VAL A 250 -8.42 -8.55 -7.45
N PRO A 251 -8.50 -7.19 -7.46
CA PRO A 251 -8.86 -6.45 -6.24
C PRO A 251 -10.27 -6.79 -5.75
N GLY A 252 -11.19 -7.16 -6.66
CA GLY A 252 -12.56 -7.58 -6.33
C GLY A 252 -12.64 -8.94 -5.65
N LEU A 253 -11.61 -9.79 -5.75
CA LEU A 253 -11.57 -11.11 -5.11
C LEU A 253 -11.55 -11.02 -3.58
N ARG A 254 -11.08 -9.89 -3.03
CA ARG A 254 -10.94 -9.67 -1.58
C ARG A 254 -10.13 -10.78 -0.91
N SER A 255 -8.94 -11.06 -1.40
CA SER A 255 -8.04 -12.09 -0.89
C SER A 255 -6.64 -11.57 -0.63
N GLY A 256 -6.08 -12.01 0.50
CA GLY A 256 -4.73 -11.72 0.96
C GLY A 256 -4.33 -12.65 2.09
N PHE A 257 -3.25 -12.32 2.75
CA PHE A 257 -2.75 -13.06 3.91
C PHE A 257 -2.13 -12.12 4.96
N ALA A 258 -2.08 -12.60 6.19
CA ALA A 258 -1.18 -12.15 7.24
C ALA A 258 -0.21 -13.30 7.56
N ALA A 259 1.09 -13.01 7.75
CA ALA A 259 2.06 -14.03 8.13
C ALA A 259 3.15 -13.44 9.04
N GLY A 260 3.67 -14.25 9.98
CA GLY A 260 4.75 -13.84 10.89
C GLY A 260 4.64 -14.42 12.28
N ASP A 261 4.79 -13.60 13.32
CA ASP A 261 4.78 -14.01 14.74
C ASP A 261 3.54 -14.84 15.07
N ARG A 262 3.77 -16.11 15.43
CA ARG A 262 2.69 -17.05 15.77
C ARG A 262 1.77 -16.57 16.89
N LYS A 263 2.32 -15.86 17.89
CA LYS A 263 1.52 -15.35 19.02
C LYS A 263 0.57 -14.25 18.58
N VAL A 264 1.04 -13.39 17.67
CA VAL A 264 0.22 -12.32 17.10
C VAL A 264 -0.82 -12.91 16.13
N ILE A 265 -0.42 -13.86 15.27
CA ILE A 265 -1.32 -14.53 14.33
C ILE A 265 -2.44 -15.31 15.07
N GLU A 266 -2.12 -15.99 16.18
CA GLU A 266 -3.11 -16.69 17.00
C GLU A 266 -4.16 -15.73 17.57
N ARG A 267 -3.73 -14.59 18.15
CA ARG A 267 -4.64 -13.57 18.68
C ARG A 267 -5.45 -12.90 17.59
N PHE A 268 -4.83 -12.67 16.45
CA PHE A 268 -5.51 -12.11 15.28
C PHE A 268 -6.57 -13.07 14.73
N ALA A 269 -6.29 -14.36 14.66
CA ALA A 269 -7.27 -15.38 14.27
C ALA A 269 -8.45 -15.42 15.25
N LEU A 270 -8.19 -15.33 16.56
CA LEU A 270 -9.24 -15.26 17.58
C LEU A 270 -10.12 -14.02 17.37
N TYR A 271 -9.54 -12.82 17.21
CA TYR A 271 -10.29 -11.60 16.94
C TYR A 271 -11.18 -11.76 15.69
N ARG A 272 -10.62 -12.30 14.59
CA ARG A 272 -11.32 -12.48 13.32
C ARG A 272 -12.48 -13.48 13.40
N THR A 273 -12.40 -14.44 14.31
CA THR A 273 -13.51 -15.39 14.55
C THR A 273 -14.76 -14.67 15.04
N TYR A 274 -14.60 -13.67 15.89
CA TYR A 274 -15.72 -12.81 16.34
C TYR A 274 -16.08 -11.72 15.34
N HIS A 275 -15.09 -11.14 14.66
CA HIS A 275 -15.28 -10.13 13.62
C HIS A 275 -16.01 -10.67 12.37
N GLY A 276 -15.92 -11.98 12.10
CA GLY A 276 -16.67 -12.65 11.04
C GLY A 276 -16.11 -12.46 9.62
N ALA A 277 -14.84 -12.08 9.48
CA ALA A 277 -14.20 -11.77 8.20
C ALA A 277 -13.57 -12.99 7.51
N ALA A 278 -14.17 -14.16 7.58
CA ALA A 278 -13.69 -15.37 6.91
C ALA A 278 -13.87 -15.26 5.37
N VAL A 279 -12.83 -15.63 4.63
CA VAL A 279 -12.84 -15.63 3.16
C VAL A 279 -13.65 -16.84 2.66
N SER A 280 -14.56 -16.63 1.72
CA SER A 280 -15.35 -17.72 1.09
C SER A 280 -14.45 -18.84 0.58
N ASN A 281 -14.85 -20.11 0.76
CA ASN A 281 -14.10 -21.28 0.30
C ASN A 281 -13.84 -21.24 -1.22
N THR A 282 -14.80 -20.78 -2.01
CA THR A 282 -14.64 -20.58 -3.46
C THR A 282 -13.51 -19.59 -3.77
N VAL A 283 -13.51 -18.45 -3.07
CA VAL A 283 -12.45 -17.44 -3.21
C VAL A 283 -11.09 -17.99 -2.75
N GLN A 284 -11.05 -18.80 -1.70
CA GLN A 284 -9.81 -19.40 -1.22
C GLN A 284 -9.19 -20.34 -2.26
N LEU A 285 -9.99 -21.17 -2.93
CA LEU A 285 -9.51 -22.07 -3.98
C LEU A 285 -9.01 -21.30 -5.21
N GLY A 286 -9.73 -20.27 -5.65
CA GLY A 286 -9.24 -19.36 -6.68
C GLY A 286 -7.94 -18.62 -6.28
N SER A 287 -7.83 -18.26 -5.01
CA SER A 287 -6.63 -17.63 -4.45
C SER A 287 -5.44 -18.60 -4.42
N ALA A 288 -5.65 -19.86 -4.03
CA ALA A 288 -4.59 -20.88 -4.04
C ALA A 288 -4.03 -21.10 -5.45
N ALA A 289 -4.88 -21.09 -6.48
CA ALA A 289 -4.46 -21.15 -7.89
C ALA A 289 -3.58 -19.95 -8.25
N ALA A 290 -3.97 -18.74 -7.85
CA ALA A 290 -3.20 -17.52 -8.10
C ALA A 290 -1.82 -17.54 -7.40
N TRP A 291 -1.73 -17.99 -6.15
CA TRP A 291 -0.47 -18.05 -5.40
C TRP A 291 0.50 -19.12 -5.91
N LYS A 292 -0.02 -20.17 -6.56
CA LYS A 292 0.79 -21.24 -7.18
C LYS A 292 1.37 -20.84 -8.53
N ASP A 293 0.81 -19.85 -9.22
CA ASP A 293 1.26 -19.42 -10.56
C ASP A 293 2.07 -18.14 -10.50
N GLU A 294 3.21 -18.12 -11.18
CA GLU A 294 4.06 -16.95 -11.35
C GLU A 294 4.03 -16.36 -12.77
N ALA A 295 3.55 -17.12 -13.77
CA ALA A 295 3.57 -16.67 -15.16
C ALA A 295 2.76 -15.38 -15.36
N HIS A 296 1.55 -15.32 -14.80
CA HIS A 296 0.72 -14.11 -14.86
C HIS A 296 1.32 -12.91 -14.10
N VAL A 297 2.12 -13.16 -13.07
CA VAL A 297 2.78 -12.11 -12.27
C VAL A 297 3.95 -11.50 -13.03
N VAL A 298 4.75 -12.35 -13.71
CA VAL A 298 5.84 -11.91 -14.59
C VAL A 298 5.30 -11.05 -15.72
N GLU A 299 4.20 -11.49 -16.36
CA GLU A 299 3.53 -10.73 -17.43
C GLU A 299 2.96 -9.41 -16.89
N ASN A 300 2.35 -9.41 -15.71
CA ASN A 300 1.88 -8.19 -15.06
C ASN A 300 3.01 -7.18 -14.85
N ARG A 301 4.18 -7.63 -14.36
CA ARG A 301 5.37 -6.77 -14.20
C ARG A 301 5.89 -6.26 -15.55
N ARG A 302 5.88 -7.10 -16.60
CA ARG A 302 6.27 -6.67 -17.94
C ARG A 302 5.43 -5.50 -18.44
N LEU A 303 4.10 -5.56 -18.27
CA LEU A 303 3.18 -4.49 -18.64
C LEU A 303 3.42 -3.20 -17.84
N TYR A 304 3.73 -3.32 -16.55
CA TYR A 304 4.11 -2.14 -15.75
C TYR A 304 5.43 -1.53 -16.21
N ARG A 305 6.47 -2.35 -16.50
CA ARG A 305 7.75 -1.84 -17.05
C ARG A 305 7.54 -1.03 -18.33
N GLU A 306 6.73 -1.54 -19.25
CA GLU A 306 6.39 -0.85 -20.49
C GLU A 306 5.74 0.52 -20.22
N LYS A 307 4.73 0.58 -19.36
CA LYS A 307 4.06 1.83 -19.01
C LYS A 307 5.01 2.83 -18.34
N PHE A 308 5.85 2.36 -17.41
CA PHE A 308 6.80 3.22 -16.73
C PHE A 308 7.88 3.78 -17.65
N ALA A 309 8.40 2.98 -18.56
CA ALA A 309 9.38 3.42 -19.57
C ALA A 309 8.77 4.51 -20.48
N ALA A 310 7.61 4.23 -21.07
CA ALA A 310 6.94 5.14 -21.96
C ALA A 310 6.51 6.46 -21.27
N PHE A 311 5.97 6.38 -20.06
CA PHE A 311 5.63 7.57 -19.28
C PHE A 311 6.86 8.40 -18.94
N TYR A 312 7.96 7.77 -18.54
CA TYR A 312 9.20 8.43 -18.21
C TYR A 312 9.78 9.19 -19.40
N GLU A 313 9.90 8.53 -20.56
CA GLU A 313 10.42 9.14 -21.78
C GLU A 313 9.65 10.40 -22.19
N ARG A 314 8.34 10.38 -22.01
CA ARG A 314 7.48 11.49 -22.44
C ARG A 314 7.45 12.65 -21.45
N VAL A 315 7.42 12.34 -20.15
CA VAL A 315 7.15 13.37 -19.10
C VAL A 315 8.44 13.94 -18.50
N ASN A 316 9.49 13.11 -18.30
CA ASN A 316 10.72 13.52 -17.64
C ASN A 316 11.43 14.75 -18.27
N PRO A 317 11.43 14.96 -19.59
CA PRO A 317 12.07 16.14 -20.18
C PRO A 317 11.47 17.51 -19.76
N VAL A 318 10.20 17.51 -19.34
CA VAL A 318 9.47 18.75 -18.99
C VAL A 318 9.08 18.80 -17.51
N LEU A 319 8.95 17.65 -16.88
CA LEU A 319 8.65 17.50 -15.46
C LEU A 319 9.56 16.41 -14.89
N PRO A 320 10.64 16.76 -14.17
CA PRO A 320 11.62 15.78 -13.69
C PRO A 320 10.99 14.69 -12.83
N LEU A 321 11.27 13.45 -13.19
CA LEU A 321 10.73 12.25 -12.53
C LEU A 321 11.83 11.48 -11.80
N ALA A 322 11.64 11.22 -10.51
CA ALA A 322 12.39 10.16 -9.82
C ALA A 322 11.74 8.80 -10.12
N ARG A 323 12.52 7.85 -10.63
CA ARG A 323 12.00 6.48 -10.83
C ARG A 323 11.77 5.82 -9.49
N PRO A 324 10.58 5.26 -9.21
CA PRO A 324 10.34 4.49 -8.01
C PRO A 324 11.11 3.17 -8.03
N GLU A 325 11.45 2.65 -6.86
CA GLU A 325 12.11 1.33 -6.73
C GLU A 325 11.12 0.19 -7.04
N ALA A 326 9.85 0.37 -6.68
CA ALA A 326 8.76 -0.58 -6.92
C ALA A 326 7.39 0.12 -6.82
N ALA A 327 6.30 -0.66 -6.77
CA ALA A 327 4.91 -0.23 -6.87
C ALA A 327 4.57 0.33 -8.27
N PHE A 328 3.35 0.83 -8.43
CA PHE A 328 2.90 1.37 -9.72
C PHE A 328 2.61 2.88 -9.64
N TYR A 329 3.33 3.60 -8.75
CA TYR A 329 3.16 5.03 -8.55
C TYR A 329 4.38 5.83 -8.99
N TYR A 330 4.12 6.98 -9.60
CA TYR A 330 5.04 8.11 -9.53
C TYR A 330 4.61 9.05 -8.41
N TRP A 331 5.59 9.52 -7.64
CA TRP A 331 5.46 10.57 -6.64
C TRP A 331 6.23 11.78 -7.14
N ILE A 332 5.51 12.79 -7.66
CA ILE A 332 6.08 13.85 -8.49
C ILE A 332 5.98 15.17 -7.76
N ALA A 333 7.11 15.86 -7.61
CA ALA A 333 7.16 17.24 -7.15
C ALA A 333 6.55 18.15 -8.22
N VAL A 334 5.59 18.99 -7.83
CA VAL A 334 4.92 19.90 -8.78
C VAL A 334 5.60 21.26 -8.85
N PRO A 335 5.67 21.90 -10.03
CA PRO A 335 6.21 23.24 -10.19
C PRO A 335 5.45 24.24 -9.32
N GLY A 336 6.18 24.93 -8.44
CA GLY A 336 5.61 25.94 -7.54
C GLY A 336 5.08 25.41 -6.21
N GLY A 337 5.11 24.10 -5.99
CA GLY A 337 4.80 23.50 -4.67
C GLY A 337 3.32 23.53 -4.26
N ASP A 338 2.39 23.87 -5.16
CA ASP A 338 0.94 23.84 -4.91
C ASP A 338 0.32 22.64 -5.62
N ASP A 339 0.24 21.52 -4.90
CA ASP A 339 -0.31 20.26 -5.39
C ASP A 339 -1.81 20.33 -5.67
N LEU A 340 -2.56 21.17 -4.95
CA LEU A 340 -4.00 21.36 -5.16
C LEU A 340 -4.27 22.14 -6.44
N ALA A 341 -3.60 23.28 -6.62
CA ALA A 341 -3.73 24.05 -7.84
C ALA A 341 -3.26 23.26 -9.07
N PHE A 342 -2.11 22.56 -8.97
CA PHE A 342 -1.62 21.71 -10.05
C PHE A 342 -2.65 20.65 -10.47
N THR A 343 -3.25 19.95 -9.50
CA THR A 343 -4.24 18.89 -9.75
C THR A 343 -5.49 19.45 -10.42
N ARG A 344 -6.02 20.59 -9.92
CA ARG A 344 -7.20 21.25 -10.49
C ARG A 344 -6.95 21.74 -11.92
N ASP A 345 -5.83 22.41 -12.13
CA ASP A 345 -5.48 22.99 -13.42
C ASP A 345 -5.17 21.92 -14.48
N LEU A 346 -4.49 20.83 -14.08
CA LEU A 346 -4.26 19.67 -14.96
C LEU A 346 -5.57 19.02 -15.38
N TYR A 347 -6.51 18.86 -14.43
CA TYR A 347 -7.83 18.32 -14.76
C TYR A 347 -8.59 19.23 -15.72
N ALA A 348 -8.60 20.55 -15.48
CA ALA A 348 -9.26 21.52 -16.34
C ALA A 348 -8.66 21.53 -17.76
N ALA A 349 -7.34 21.56 -17.88
CA ALA A 349 -6.67 21.69 -19.17
C ALA A 349 -6.57 20.38 -19.97
N ALA A 350 -6.40 19.27 -19.31
CA ALA A 350 -6.01 18.01 -19.93
C ALA A 350 -6.97 16.82 -19.69
N ASN A 351 -8.00 16.99 -18.85
CA ASN A 351 -8.90 15.93 -18.40
C ASN A 351 -8.17 14.70 -17.84
N VAL A 352 -7.08 14.94 -17.09
CA VAL A 352 -6.29 13.92 -16.39
C VAL A 352 -6.41 14.16 -14.89
N MET A 353 -6.85 13.13 -14.18
CA MET A 353 -7.00 13.18 -12.72
C MET A 353 -5.79 12.53 -12.03
N VAL A 354 -5.14 13.28 -11.14
CA VAL A 354 -4.07 12.83 -10.25
C VAL A 354 -4.47 13.03 -8.79
N LEU A 355 -3.72 12.52 -7.83
CA LEU A 355 -4.05 12.67 -6.41
C LEU A 355 -3.07 13.61 -5.72
N PRO A 356 -3.56 14.75 -5.14
CA PRO A 356 -2.72 15.65 -4.36
C PRO A 356 -2.03 14.94 -3.20
N GLY A 357 -0.76 15.21 -3.01
CA GLY A 357 0.04 14.57 -1.97
C GLY A 357 -0.36 15.03 -0.56
N SER A 358 -0.75 16.29 -0.41
CA SER A 358 -1.30 16.81 0.86
C SER A 358 -2.54 16.06 1.34
N TYR A 359 -3.27 15.35 0.46
CA TYR A 359 -4.39 14.51 0.85
C TYR A 359 -3.98 13.12 1.34
N LEU A 360 -2.74 12.69 1.05
CA LEU A 360 -2.15 11.43 1.50
C LEU A 360 -1.28 11.57 2.75
N SER A 361 -1.19 12.77 3.30
CA SER A 361 -0.34 13.10 4.44
C SER A 361 -1.08 13.94 5.48
N ARG A 362 -0.40 14.20 6.58
CA ARG A 362 -0.88 15.10 7.65
C ARG A 362 0.19 16.12 7.98
N ASP A 363 -0.26 17.28 8.50
CA ASP A 363 0.65 18.24 9.12
C ASP A 363 1.18 17.63 10.42
N ALA A 364 2.49 17.43 10.49
CA ALA A 364 3.18 16.89 11.66
C ALA A 364 4.59 17.49 11.73
N HIS A 365 5.07 17.75 12.96
CA HIS A 365 6.42 18.29 13.19
C HIS A 365 6.72 19.56 12.36
N GLY A 366 5.72 20.45 12.22
CA GLY A 366 5.85 21.71 11.50
C GLY A 366 5.82 21.62 9.96
N SER A 367 5.57 20.46 9.39
CA SER A 367 5.53 20.27 7.93
C SER A 367 4.48 19.25 7.49
N ASN A 368 4.10 19.34 6.21
CA ASN A 368 3.28 18.33 5.53
C ASN A 368 4.14 17.72 4.40
N PRO A 369 4.64 16.48 4.53
CA PRO A 369 5.58 15.91 3.58
C PRO A 369 4.97 15.57 2.21
N GLY A 370 3.65 15.61 2.10
CA GLY A 370 2.96 15.42 0.83
C GLY A 370 2.65 16.71 0.08
N ARG A 371 2.79 17.88 0.74
CA ARG A 371 2.56 19.17 0.09
C ARG A 371 3.57 19.42 -1.02
N GLY A 372 3.08 19.87 -2.15
CA GLY A 372 3.92 20.09 -3.34
C GLY A 372 4.22 18.84 -4.16
N PHE A 373 3.56 17.72 -3.84
CA PHE A 373 3.66 16.48 -4.60
C PHE A 373 2.30 16.02 -5.13
N VAL A 374 2.31 15.26 -6.22
CA VAL A 374 1.13 14.51 -6.69
C VAL A 374 1.50 13.06 -6.87
N ARG A 375 0.53 12.17 -6.57
CA ARG A 375 0.63 10.75 -6.88
C ARG A 375 -0.04 10.46 -8.21
N ILE A 376 0.69 9.78 -9.10
CA ILE A 376 0.21 9.26 -10.37
C ILE A 376 0.26 7.73 -10.33
N ALA A 377 -0.87 7.07 -10.52
CA ALA A 377 -0.97 5.61 -10.57
C ALA A 377 -1.03 5.14 -12.02
N LEU A 378 -0.01 4.42 -12.49
CA LEU A 378 0.05 3.91 -13.86
C LEU A 378 -0.72 2.58 -14.02
N VAL A 379 -1.98 2.58 -13.59
CA VAL A 379 -2.85 1.39 -13.57
C VAL A 379 -3.69 1.21 -14.83
N SER A 380 -3.91 2.29 -15.60
CA SER A 380 -4.66 2.27 -16.86
C SER A 380 -3.99 1.41 -17.93
N THR A 381 -4.64 1.23 -19.08
CA THR A 381 -4.03 0.56 -20.24
C THR A 381 -2.75 1.26 -20.68
N VAL A 382 -1.92 0.61 -21.48
CA VAL A 382 -0.72 1.23 -22.07
C VAL A 382 -1.11 2.45 -22.90
N GLU A 383 -2.16 2.35 -23.72
CA GLU A 383 -2.67 3.42 -24.57
C GLU A 383 -3.12 4.65 -23.76
N ASP A 384 -4.00 4.45 -22.76
CA ASP A 384 -4.46 5.55 -21.89
C ASP A 384 -3.30 6.19 -21.09
N THR A 385 -2.30 5.37 -20.71
CA THR A 385 -1.09 5.86 -20.02
C THR A 385 -0.25 6.74 -20.92
N LEU A 386 -0.05 6.37 -22.18
CA LEU A 386 0.68 7.15 -23.18
C LEU A 386 -0.02 8.47 -23.48
N GLU A 387 -1.34 8.42 -23.65
CA GLU A 387 -2.14 9.63 -23.88
C GLU A 387 -2.09 10.58 -22.69
N ALA A 388 -2.22 10.06 -21.46
CA ALA A 388 -2.07 10.87 -20.25
C ALA A 388 -0.66 11.47 -20.16
N ALA A 389 0.39 10.72 -20.47
CA ALA A 389 1.76 11.20 -20.46
C ALA A 389 1.97 12.38 -21.46
N ALA A 390 1.39 12.28 -22.66
CA ALA A 390 1.45 13.36 -23.64
C ALA A 390 0.76 14.64 -23.12
N ARG A 391 -0.46 14.50 -22.58
CA ARG A 391 -1.22 15.63 -22.04
C ARG A 391 -0.57 16.27 -20.82
N ILE A 392 0.02 15.47 -19.91
CA ILE A 392 0.77 15.98 -18.75
C ILE A 392 2.01 16.73 -19.21
N ALA A 393 2.73 16.20 -20.20
CA ALA A 393 3.91 16.85 -20.74
C ALA A 393 3.59 18.22 -21.39
N GLU A 394 2.54 18.32 -22.20
CA GLU A 394 2.07 19.57 -22.79
C GLU A 394 1.66 20.59 -21.73
N PHE A 395 0.87 20.15 -20.74
CA PHE A 395 0.46 20.99 -19.61
C PHE A 395 1.67 21.53 -18.81
N ALA A 396 2.65 20.68 -18.51
CA ALA A 396 3.84 21.05 -17.75
C ALA A 396 4.71 22.05 -18.55
N ALA A 397 4.88 21.84 -19.85
CA ALA A 397 5.63 22.74 -20.73
C ALA A 397 5.01 24.17 -20.78
N CYS A 398 3.69 24.27 -20.87
CA CYS A 398 2.98 25.55 -20.83
C CYS A 398 3.19 26.30 -19.51
N LYS A 399 3.21 25.58 -18.38
CA LYS A 399 3.42 26.15 -17.03
C LYS A 399 4.87 26.66 -16.83
N THR A 400 5.86 26.01 -17.43
CA THR A 400 7.28 26.46 -17.38
C THR A 400 7.55 27.68 -18.26
N SER A 401 6.97 27.75 -19.47
CA SER A 401 7.14 28.90 -20.37
C SER A 401 6.49 30.17 -19.86
N SER A 402 5.33 30.09 -19.20
CA SER A 402 4.66 31.26 -18.62
C SER A 402 5.41 31.90 -17.43
N ARG A 403 6.35 31.20 -16.80
CA ARG A 403 7.19 31.72 -15.71
C ARG A 403 8.46 32.40 -16.19
N SER A 404 9.03 31.94 -17.30
CA SER A 404 10.22 32.60 -17.92
C SER A 404 9.90 33.94 -18.60
N SER A 405 8.61 34.25 -18.85
CA SER A 405 8.17 35.55 -19.42
C SER A 405 7.81 36.58 -18.35
N ILE A 406 7.91 36.29 -17.05
CA ILE A 406 7.58 37.20 -15.92
C ILE A 406 8.84 37.51 -15.05
N ALA A 407 9.96 36.87 -15.33
CA ALA A 407 11.26 37.13 -14.71
C ALA A 407 12.14 37.92 -15.65
#